data_cb055a1382af6cff0896ec4f96cfaa6a
#
_entry.id   cb055a1382af6cff0896ec4f96cfaa6a
#
_cell.length_a   1.000
_cell.length_b   1.000
_cell.length_c   1.000
_cell.angle_alpha   90.00
_cell.angle_beta   90.00
_cell.angle_gamma   90.00
#
_symmetry.space_group_name_H-M   'P 1'
#
loop_
_entity.id
_entity.type
_entity.pdbx_description
1 polymer ?
#
loop_
_entity_poly.entity_id
_entity_poly.type
_entity_poly.pdbx_seq_one_letter_code
_entity_poly.pdbx_strand_id
1 'polypeptide(L)'
;MAHYLVTVNLSSEPDPLPSPAADPGSPLSPGAHTVAVRYGSSLIEQRYHVAGTGPVCVAHSGGPGIGWDYLRMPLLERHLTMVYIEPVGTGASGRLPDPRAYNLATYTQFLHAVIEHLALPEVALLGHSHGGFVAQRYALDHPARVASLILYDTSPVTGEEFWSAAVADMERFARRHAAGHPEVATYVAGLTARLDLLSDEGATAVLRTITPTYFFDYWGREKEFAPARGTLRMYAAPSAGEGPPFDVREELPGIAARTLVLVGEADFICGRRWARMIHEAVPGAELVVLDETGHLGHIEQPEEFATAVVAFLRSPS
;
A
#
# COMPACT_ATOMS: atom_id res chain seq x y z
N MET A 1 -19.63 19.80 16.69
CA MET A 1 -19.52 18.33 16.74
C MET A 1 -20.71 17.78 15.97
N ALA A 2 -20.52 17.39 14.75
CA ALA A 2 -21.55 16.74 13.94
C ALA A 2 -20.91 15.49 13.35
N HIS A 3 -21.30 14.35 13.90
CA HIS A 3 -20.99 13.04 13.32
C HIS A 3 -21.88 12.87 12.09
N TYR A 4 -21.30 12.88 10.90
CA TYR A 4 -21.98 12.45 9.69
C TYR A 4 -21.94 10.93 9.60
N LEU A 5 -22.98 10.28 10.13
CA LEU A 5 -23.30 8.89 9.82
C LEU A 5 -24.01 8.87 8.46
N VAL A 6 -23.31 8.45 7.42
CA VAL A 6 -23.94 8.13 6.14
C VAL A 6 -24.44 6.70 6.23
N THR A 7 -25.73 6.53 6.47
CA THR A 7 -26.41 5.24 6.38
C THR A 7 -26.68 4.95 4.89
N VAL A 8 -25.90 4.07 4.27
CA VAL A 8 -26.12 3.63 2.90
C VAL A 8 -27.10 2.44 2.92
N ASN A 9 -28.26 2.65 2.34
CA ASN A 9 -29.31 1.64 2.22
C ASN A 9 -29.01 0.74 1.00
N LEU A 10 -28.58 -0.50 1.26
CA LEU A 10 -28.27 -1.51 0.23
C LEU A 10 -29.53 -2.28 -0.16
N SER A 11 -30.36 -1.75 -1.05
CA SER A 11 -31.39 -2.53 -1.73
C SER A 11 -31.25 -2.37 -3.25
N SER A 12 -31.02 -3.49 -3.91
CA SER A 12 -30.89 -3.78 -5.35
C SER A 12 -29.47 -3.62 -5.93
N GLU A 13 -28.78 -4.73 -6.09
CA GLU A 13 -27.63 -4.86 -6.97
C GLU A 13 -28.11 -4.69 -8.42
N PRO A 14 -27.54 -3.77 -9.21
CA PRO A 14 -27.69 -3.82 -10.67
C PRO A 14 -26.81 -4.96 -11.20
N ASP A 15 -27.34 -5.73 -12.15
CA ASP A 15 -26.62 -6.77 -12.87
C ASP A 15 -25.26 -6.26 -13.38
N PRO A 16 -24.18 -7.06 -13.25
CA PRO A 16 -22.89 -6.69 -13.79
C PRO A 16 -22.98 -6.59 -15.31
N LEU A 17 -22.53 -5.45 -15.85
CA LEU A 17 -22.35 -5.30 -17.30
C LEU A 17 -21.42 -6.42 -17.80
N PRO A 18 -21.71 -7.06 -18.95
CA PRO A 18 -20.88 -8.11 -19.50
C PRO A 18 -19.48 -7.55 -19.79
N SER A 19 -18.49 -8.01 -19.03
CA SER A 19 -17.07 -7.77 -19.38
C SER A 19 -16.77 -8.48 -20.69
N PRO A 20 -16.10 -7.82 -21.66
CA PRO A 20 -15.57 -8.53 -22.81
C PRO A 20 -14.61 -9.61 -22.31
N ALA A 21 -14.73 -10.82 -22.85
CA ALA A 21 -13.81 -11.91 -22.58
C ALA A 21 -12.37 -11.40 -22.81
N ALA A 22 -11.54 -11.43 -21.75
CA ALA A 22 -10.18 -10.92 -21.84
C ALA A 22 -9.41 -11.71 -22.89
N ASP A 23 -8.85 -11.02 -23.88
CA ASP A 23 -7.91 -11.61 -24.82
C ASP A 23 -6.73 -12.19 -24.01
N PRO A 24 -6.36 -13.48 -24.19
CA PRO A 24 -5.25 -14.09 -23.47
C PRO A 24 -3.91 -13.34 -23.63
N GLY A 25 -3.76 -12.51 -24.66
CA GLY A 25 -2.61 -11.64 -24.91
C GLY A 25 -2.73 -10.24 -24.29
N SER A 26 -3.85 -9.90 -23.68
CA SER A 26 -4.05 -8.57 -23.06
C SER A 26 -3.20 -8.40 -21.80
N PRO A 27 -2.58 -7.22 -21.58
CA PRO A 27 -1.89 -6.91 -20.34
C PRO A 27 -2.80 -6.89 -19.11
N LEU A 28 -4.12 -6.96 -19.32
CA LEU A 28 -5.16 -7.01 -18.28
C LEU A 28 -5.80 -8.40 -18.14
N SER A 29 -5.31 -9.44 -18.84
CA SER A 29 -5.80 -10.80 -18.63
C SER A 29 -5.41 -11.28 -17.23
N PRO A 30 -6.27 -12.07 -16.52
CA PRO A 30 -5.95 -12.58 -15.19
C PRO A 30 -4.66 -13.37 -15.16
N GLY A 31 -3.81 -13.14 -14.14
CA GLY A 31 -2.55 -13.84 -13.95
C GLY A 31 -1.35 -12.91 -13.77
N ALA A 32 -0.17 -13.49 -13.92
CA ALA A 32 1.10 -12.78 -13.78
C ALA A 32 1.62 -12.31 -15.15
N HIS A 33 2.07 -11.06 -15.19
CA HIS A 33 2.62 -10.41 -16.37
C HIS A 33 4.00 -9.83 -16.06
N THR A 34 4.76 -9.56 -17.12
CA THR A 34 6.10 -8.97 -16.99
C THR A 34 6.29 -7.90 -18.07
N VAL A 35 6.87 -6.78 -17.68
CA VAL A 35 7.31 -5.72 -18.60
C VAL A 35 8.80 -5.46 -18.41
N ALA A 36 9.55 -5.33 -19.51
CA ALA A 36 10.97 -5.01 -19.47
C ALA A 36 11.14 -3.48 -19.30
N VAL A 37 11.74 -3.06 -18.22
CA VAL A 37 12.00 -1.65 -17.90
C VAL A 37 13.46 -1.33 -18.14
N ARG A 38 13.73 -0.28 -18.93
CA ARG A 38 15.09 0.19 -19.13
C ARG A 38 15.54 0.96 -17.89
N TYR A 39 16.63 0.49 -17.29
CA TYR A 39 17.26 1.12 -16.15
C TYR A 39 18.78 1.29 -16.43
N GLY A 40 19.19 2.50 -16.74
CA GLY A 40 20.53 2.77 -17.28
C GLY A 40 20.78 1.95 -18.55
N SER A 41 21.85 1.16 -18.57
CA SER A 41 22.19 0.23 -19.67
C SER A 41 21.51 -1.13 -19.59
N SER A 42 20.80 -1.43 -18.49
CA SER A 42 20.18 -2.73 -18.23
C SER A 42 18.70 -2.73 -18.63
N LEU A 43 18.16 -3.92 -18.92
CA LEU A 43 16.72 -4.19 -18.92
C LEU A 43 16.40 -5.02 -17.68
N ILE A 44 15.50 -4.50 -16.86
CA ILE A 44 15.06 -5.11 -15.62
C ILE A 44 13.61 -5.54 -15.78
N GLU A 45 13.29 -6.77 -15.46
CA GLU A 45 11.92 -7.28 -15.51
C GLU A 45 11.11 -6.70 -14.34
N GLN A 46 9.99 -6.05 -14.65
CA GLN A 46 8.99 -5.62 -13.68
C GLN A 46 7.77 -6.53 -13.80
N ARG A 47 7.46 -7.24 -12.71
CA ARG A 47 6.31 -8.13 -12.65
C ARG A 47 5.10 -7.44 -12.03
N TYR A 48 3.90 -7.82 -12.49
CA TYR A 48 2.64 -7.43 -11.90
C TYR A 48 1.61 -8.56 -12.04
N HIS A 49 0.55 -8.52 -11.26
CA HIS A 49 -0.47 -9.57 -11.19
C HIS A 49 -1.85 -8.96 -11.38
N VAL A 50 -2.66 -9.59 -12.23
CA VAL A 50 -4.02 -9.12 -12.54
C VAL A 50 -5.04 -10.09 -11.97
N ALA A 51 -6.03 -9.56 -11.25
CA ALA A 51 -7.14 -10.31 -10.72
C ALA A 51 -8.42 -9.47 -10.70
N GLY A 52 -9.57 -10.14 -10.78
CA GLY A 52 -10.87 -9.48 -10.76
C GLY A 52 -11.34 -8.96 -12.11
N THR A 53 -12.47 -8.26 -12.10
CA THR A 53 -13.12 -7.71 -13.31
C THR A 53 -13.79 -6.38 -12.99
N GLY A 54 -13.72 -5.41 -13.91
CA GLY A 54 -14.28 -4.08 -13.77
C GLY A 54 -13.28 -2.98 -14.14
N PRO A 55 -13.51 -1.73 -13.70
CA PRO A 55 -12.54 -0.64 -13.88
C PRO A 55 -11.17 -1.00 -13.30
N VAL A 56 -10.10 -0.52 -13.94
CA VAL A 56 -8.73 -0.85 -13.53
C VAL A 56 -8.30 -0.03 -12.33
N CYS A 57 -7.77 -0.73 -11.31
CA CYS A 57 -7.09 -0.13 -10.16
C CYS A 57 -5.70 -0.74 -10.01
N VAL A 58 -4.66 0.08 -10.16
CA VAL A 58 -3.28 -0.31 -9.94
C VAL A 58 -2.96 -0.18 -8.45
N ALA A 59 -2.43 -1.24 -7.84
CA ALA A 59 -2.14 -1.27 -6.39
C ALA A 59 -0.65 -1.51 -6.14
N HIS A 60 0.00 -0.62 -5.38
CA HIS A 60 1.39 -0.72 -4.98
C HIS A 60 1.52 -1.04 -3.49
N SER A 61 2.29 -2.09 -3.17
CA SER A 61 2.48 -2.59 -1.80
C SER A 61 3.41 -1.69 -0.96
N GLY A 62 3.38 -1.90 0.35
CA GLY A 62 4.25 -1.26 1.32
C GLY A 62 5.70 -1.76 1.28
N GLY A 63 6.50 -1.29 2.21
CA GLY A 63 7.93 -1.62 2.31
C GLY A 63 8.79 -0.42 2.66
N PRO A 64 9.90 -0.16 1.94
CA PRO A 64 10.34 -0.86 0.72
C PRO A 64 10.68 -2.34 0.96
N GLY A 65 10.55 -3.14 -0.10
CA GLY A 65 10.99 -4.53 -0.08
C GLY A 65 9.97 -5.54 0.47
N ILE A 66 8.73 -5.15 0.79
CA ILE A 66 7.68 -6.13 1.13
C ILE A 66 7.05 -6.67 -0.17
N GLY A 67 6.89 -7.99 -0.24
CA GLY A 67 6.21 -8.65 -1.35
C GLY A 67 4.75 -8.23 -1.47
N TRP A 68 4.19 -8.30 -2.65
CA TRP A 68 2.84 -7.82 -2.96
C TRP A 68 1.70 -8.70 -2.42
N ASP A 69 1.95 -9.99 -2.14
CA ASP A 69 0.93 -11.01 -1.87
C ASP A 69 -0.04 -10.65 -0.73
N TYR A 70 0.47 -9.98 0.31
CA TYR A 70 -0.35 -9.59 1.44
C TYR A 70 -1.39 -8.52 1.08
N LEU A 71 -1.14 -7.73 0.01
CA LEU A 71 -2.02 -6.65 -0.43
C LEU A 71 -3.20 -7.15 -1.26
N ARG A 72 -3.31 -8.44 -1.49
CA ARG A 72 -4.41 -8.99 -2.26
C ARG A 72 -5.76 -8.73 -1.59
N MET A 73 -6.71 -8.18 -2.35
CA MET A 73 -8.00 -7.69 -1.86
C MET A 73 -9.16 -8.36 -2.60
N PRO A 74 -9.53 -9.63 -2.26
CA PRO A 74 -10.54 -10.39 -2.99
C PRO A 74 -11.92 -9.72 -3.07
N LEU A 75 -12.29 -8.89 -2.08
CA LEU A 75 -13.56 -8.16 -2.12
C LEU A 75 -13.54 -7.03 -3.17
N LEU A 76 -12.40 -6.35 -3.36
CA LEU A 76 -12.26 -5.38 -4.44
C LEU A 76 -12.22 -6.06 -5.82
N GLU A 77 -11.63 -7.25 -5.93
CA GLU A 77 -11.54 -8.02 -7.17
C GLU A 77 -12.94 -8.38 -7.75
N ARG A 78 -14.00 -8.32 -6.93
CA ARG A 78 -15.39 -8.50 -7.39
C ARG A 78 -15.92 -7.30 -8.16
N HIS A 79 -15.29 -6.13 -8.02
CA HIS A 79 -15.77 -4.86 -8.57
C HIS A 79 -14.75 -4.17 -9.47
N LEU A 80 -13.49 -4.57 -9.38
CA LEU A 80 -12.35 -3.92 -10.04
C LEU A 80 -11.45 -4.96 -10.71
N THR A 81 -10.82 -4.57 -11.80
CA THR A 81 -9.63 -5.25 -12.30
C THR A 81 -8.44 -4.72 -11.53
N MET A 82 -8.00 -5.47 -10.52
CA MET A 82 -6.86 -5.12 -9.70
C MET A 82 -5.56 -5.49 -10.40
N VAL A 83 -4.63 -4.55 -10.48
CA VAL A 83 -3.27 -4.72 -11.02
C VAL A 83 -2.29 -4.54 -9.88
N TYR A 84 -1.88 -5.63 -9.25
CA TYR A 84 -0.96 -5.62 -8.13
C TYR A 84 0.48 -5.55 -8.61
N ILE A 85 1.18 -4.49 -8.27
CA ILE A 85 2.61 -4.34 -8.57
C ILE A 85 3.41 -5.27 -7.65
N GLU A 86 4.25 -6.13 -8.23
CA GLU A 86 5.30 -6.83 -7.50
C GLU A 86 6.56 -5.94 -7.53
N PRO A 87 6.88 -5.17 -6.47
CA PRO A 87 7.86 -4.10 -6.57
C PRO A 87 9.23 -4.58 -7.06
N VAL A 88 9.93 -3.76 -7.83
CA VAL A 88 11.29 -4.06 -8.28
C VAL A 88 12.18 -4.46 -7.09
N GLY A 89 12.93 -5.54 -7.25
CA GLY A 89 13.75 -6.11 -6.18
C GLY A 89 13.05 -7.11 -5.26
N THR A 90 11.75 -7.37 -5.48
CA THR A 90 10.97 -8.35 -4.70
C THR A 90 10.50 -9.51 -5.59
N GLY A 91 10.25 -10.66 -4.97
CA GLY A 91 9.65 -11.82 -5.63
C GLY A 91 10.35 -12.21 -6.93
N ALA A 92 9.55 -12.27 -8.00
CA ALA A 92 10.02 -12.57 -9.34
C ALA A 92 10.31 -11.31 -10.18
N SER A 93 10.11 -10.10 -9.65
CA SER A 93 10.62 -8.88 -10.27
C SER A 93 12.15 -8.83 -10.22
N GLY A 94 12.75 -8.29 -11.28
CA GLY A 94 14.20 -8.19 -11.40
C GLY A 94 14.82 -7.34 -10.28
N ARG A 95 16.10 -7.57 -10.01
CA ARG A 95 16.89 -6.80 -9.04
C ARG A 95 17.73 -5.76 -9.74
N LEU A 96 17.89 -4.62 -9.08
CA LEU A 96 18.81 -3.57 -9.56
C LEU A 96 20.27 -4.02 -9.36
N PRO A 97 21.18 -3.62 -10.28
CA PRO A 97 22.61 -3.93 -10.15
C PRO A 97 23.24 -3.32 -8.89
N ASP A 98 22.80 -2.12 -8.49
CA ASP A 98 23.23 -1.45 -7.26
C ASP A 98 22.08 -1.45 -6.25
N PRO A 99 22.21 -2.13 -5.10
CA PRO A 99 21.18 -2.13 -4.05
C PRO A 99 20.85 -0.75 -3.50
N ARG A 100 21.78 0.22 -3.57
CA ARG A 100 21.55 1.60 -3.10
C ARG A 100 20.66 2.42 -4.03
N ALA A 101 20.40 1.91 -5.23
CA ALA A 101 19.57 2.57 -6.23
C ALA A 101 18.05 2.39 -5.99
N TYR A 102 17.64 1.60 -5.01
CA TYR A 102 16.25 1.48 -4.61
C TYR A 102 15.81 2.73 -3.85
N ASN A 103 15.25 3.69 -4.56
CA ASN A 103 14.73 4.94 -4.02
C ASN A 103 13.38 5.27 -4.65
N LEU A 104 12.71 6.31 -4.17
CA LEU A 104 11.37 6.65 -4.60
C LEU A 104 11.26 6.90 -6.11
N ALA A 105 12.22 7.60 -6.71
CA ALA A 105 12.25 7.87 -8.16
C ALA A 105 12.31 6.55 -8.96
N THR A 106 13.09 5.59 -8.48
CA THR A 106 13.19 4.27 -9.11
C THR A 106 11.83 3.53 -9.04
N TYR A 107 11.20 3.46 -7.86
CA TYR A 107 9.87 2.82 -7.75
C TYR A 107 8.84 3.51 -8.63
N THR A 108 8.85 4.85 -8.70
CA THR A 108 7.96 5.63 -9.56
C THR A 108 8.21 5.35 -11.04
N GLN A 109 9.48 5.20 -11.48
CA GLN A 109 9.83 4.83 -12.84
C GLN A 109 9.28 3.43 -13.21
N PHE A 110 9.42 2.45 -12.31
CA PHE A 110 8.95 1.09 -12.56
C PHE A 110 7.42 1.01 -12.55
N LEU A 111 6.74 1.75 -11.66
CA LEU A 111 5.29 1.91 -11.68
C LEU A 111 4.82 2.53 -13.00
N HIS A 112 5.48 3.60 -13.46
CA HIS A 112 5.17 4.26 -14.73
C HIS A 112 5.24 3.28 -15.90
N ALA A 113 6.28 2.46 -15.97
CA ALA A 113 6.45 1.48 -17.04
C ALA A 113 5.29 0.46 -17.08
N VAL A 114 4.76 0.04 -15.93
CA VAL A 114 3.57 -0.82 -15.89
C VAL A 114 2.36 -0.05 -16.39
N ILE A 115 2.07 1.15 -15.88
CA ILE A 115 0.90 1.95 -16.29
C ILE A 115 0.93 2.25 -17.80
N GLU A 116 2.11 2.55 -18.38
CA GLU A 116 2.26 2.70 -19.83
C GLU A 116 1.96 1.37 -20.57
N HIS A 117 2.44 0.25 -20.04
CA HIS A 117 2.21 -1.08 -20.63
C HIS A 117 0.73 -1.48 -20.65
N LEU A 118 -0.07 -1.03 -19.65
CA LEU A 118 -1.52 -1.27 -19.63
C LEU A 118 -2.24 -0.55 -20.79
N ALA A 119 -1.61 0.42 -21.44
CA ALA A 119 -2.15 1.21 -22.57
C ALA A 119 -3.50 1.90 -22.26
N LEU A 120 -3.72 2.29 -20.99
CA LEU A 120 -4.87 3.05 -20.56
C LEU A 120 -4.53 4.54 -20.49
N PRO A 121 -5.47 5.46 -20.79
CA PRO A 121 -5.23 6.90 -20.69
C PRO A 121 -4.95 7.32 -19.24
N GLU A 122 -5.69 6.77 -18.31
CA GLU A 122 -5.58 7.02 -16.86
C GLU A 122 -6.03 5.78 -16.08
N VAL A 123 -5.65 5.70 -14.81
CA VAL A 123 -5.98 4.59 -13.91
C VAL A 123 -6.44 5.10 -12.54
N ALA A 124 -7.18 4.28 -11.79
CA ALA A 124 -7.21 4.43 -10.34
C ALA A 124 -5.90 3.86 -9.78
N LEU A 125 -5.30 4.58 -8.82
CA LEU A 125 -4.02 4.19 -8.20
C LEU A 125 -4.19 4.06 -6.69
N LEU A 126 -3.93 2.88 -6.14
CA LEU A 126 -3.93 2.60 -4.71
C LEU A 126 -2.50 2.40 -4.23
N GLY A 127 -2.08 3.18 -3.24
CA GLY A 127 -0.79 3.00 -2.59
C GLY A 127 -0.95 2.70 -1.10
N HIS A 128 -0.42 1.56 -0.64
CA HIS A 128 -0.40 1.19 0.77
C HIS A 128 0.97 1.48 1.38
N SER A 129 1.00 2.17 2.53
CA SER A 129 2.23 2.43 3.27
C SER A 129 3.30 3.11 2.39
N HIS A 130 4.49 2.52 2.21
CA HIS A 130 5.51 2.99 1.25
C HIS A 130 4.97 3.10 -0.19
N GLY A 131 4.08 2.19 -0.61
CA GLY A 131 3.39 2.31 -1.90
C GLY A 131 2.57 3.59 -2.01
N GLY A 132 2.11 4.14 -0.90
CA GLY A 132 1.45 5.45 -0.85
C GLY A 132 2.44 6.61 -1.08
N PHE A 133 3.71 6.51 -0.67
CA PHE A 133 4.75 7.49 -1.04
C PHE A 133 4.98 7.47 -2.55
N VAL A 134 5.08 6.26 -3.14
CA VAL A 134 5.22 6.07 -4.59
C VAL A 134 4.01 6.65 -5.33
N ALA A 135 2.79 6.38 -4.84
CA ALA A 135 1.55 6.84 -5.46
C ALA A 135 1.39 8.36 -5.40
N GLN A 136 1.74 9.00 -4.26
CA GLN A 136 1.76 10.46 -4.14
C GLN A 136 2.74 11.09 -5.12
N ARG A 137 3.98 10.60 -5.16
CA ARG A 137 4.98 11.12 -6.10
C ARG A 137 4.55 10.90 -7.55
N TYR A 138 4.00 9.73 -7.87
CA TYR A 138 3.50 9.44 -9.21
C TYR A 138 2.37 10.39 -9.63
N ALA A 139 1.40 10.63 -8.75
CA ALA A 139 0.28 11.54 -9.03
C ALA A 139 0.73 12.99 -9.25
N LEU A 140 1.77 13.43 -8.54
CA LEU A 140 2.37 14.75 -8.73
C LEU A 140 3.16 14.84 -10.03
N ASP A 141 3.93 13.83 -10.40
CA ASP A 141 4.76 13.82 -11.60
C ASP A 141 3.96 13.55 -12.89
N HIS A 142 2.85 12.80 -12.78
CA HIS A 142 2.02 12.34 -13.89
C HIS A 142 0.52 12.58 -13.67
N PRO A 143 0.09 13.85 -13.42
CA PRO A 143 -1.29 14.14 -13.01
C PRO A 143 -2.35 13.68 -14.04
N ALA A 144 -2.02 13.66 -15.32
CA ALA A 144 -2.92 13.20 -16.38
C ALA A 144 -3.08 11.68 -16.46
N ARG A 145 -2.33 10.90 -15.65
CA ARG A 145 -2.35 9.44 -15.67
C ARG A 145 -3.12 8.84 -14.49
N VAL A 146 -3.57 9.66 -13.53
CA VAL A 146 -4.26 9.22 -12.31
C VAL A 146 -5.63 9.88 -12.25
N ALA A 147 -6.68 9.11 -12.51
CA ALA A 147 -8.06 9.57 -12.39
C ALA A 147 -8.50 9.64 -10.92
N SER A 148 -8.12 8.65 -10.13
CA SER A 148 -8.44 8.54 -8.71
C SER A 148 -7.24 8.01 -7.95
N LEU A 149 -6.99 8.57 -6.76
CA LEU A 149 -5.88 8.22 -5.89
C LEU A 149 -6.41 7.71 -4.55
N ILE A 150 -6.03 6.50 -4.16
CA ILE A 150 -6.36 5.93 -2.86
C ILE A 150 -5.05 5.83 -2.05
N LEU A 151 -4.95 6.65 -1.02
CA LEU A 151 -3.81 6.71 -0.11
C LEU A 151 -4.17 5.98 1.18
N TYR A 152 -3.68 4.75 1.28
CA TYR A 152 -4.05 3.83 2.31
C TYR A 152 -2.91 3.62 3.30
N ASP A 153 -3.16 3.94 4.59
CA ASP A 153 -2.20 3.81 5.69
C ASP A 153 -0.81 4.33 5.31
N THR A 154 -0.74 5.60 4.91
CA THR A 154 0.48 6.23 4.39
C THR A 154 0.71 7.62 5.00
N SER A 155 1.84 8.23 4.67
CA SER A 155 2.27 9.54 5.17
C SER A 155 2.72 10.44 4.02
N PRO A 156 2.64 11.77 4.15
CA PRO A 156 3.23 12.70 3.17
C PRO A 156 4.70 12.99 3.44
N VAL A 157 5.25 12.44 4.52
CA VAL A 157 6.61 12.72 4.98
C VAL A 157 7.23 11.50 5.66
N THR A 158 8.55 11.35 5.53
CA THR A 158 9.38 10.43 6.32
C THR A 158 10.49 11.23 7.02
N GLY A 159 11.46 10.56 7.62
CA GLY A 159 12.55 11.20 8.35
C GLY A 159 12.37 11.11 9.86
N GLU A 160 13.07 11.95 10.61
CA GLU A 160 13.17 11.85 12.06
C GLU A 160 11.81 11.93 12.78
N GLU A 161 10.97 12.88 12.37
CA GLU A 161 9.65 13.08 12.96
C GLU A 161 8.75 11.84 12.78
N PHE A 162 8.75 11.25 11.59
CA PHE A 162 7.97 10.06 11.26
C PHE A 162 8.44 8.85 12.06
N TRP A 163 9.74 8.56 12.02
CA TRP A 163 10.29 7.39 12.71
C TRP A 163 10.24 7.50 14.23
N SER A 164 10.45 8.70 14.79
CA SER A 164 10.30 8.93 16.23
C SER A 164 8.87 8.69 16.71
N ALA A 165 7.87 9.09 15.92
CA ALA A 165 6.48 8.82 16.22
C ALA A 165 6.18 7.31 16.16
N ALA A 166 6.64 6.60 15.12
CA ALA A 166 6.44 5.16 14.98
C ALA A 166 7.09 4.36 16.13
N VAL A 167 8.31 4.74 16.53
CA VAL A 167 8.99 4.12 17.69
C VAL A 167 8.20 4.35 18.97
N ALA A 168 7.74 5.58 19.23
CA ALA A 168 6.97 5.90 20.43
C ALA A 168 5.64 5.13 20.48
N ASP A 169 4.98 4.92 19.35
CA ASP A 169 3.75 4.15 19.25
C ASP A 169 4.00 2.65 19.45
N MET A 170 5.06 2.12 18.88
CA MET A 170 5.48 0.72 19.11
C MET A 170 5.86 0.48 20.57
N GLU A 171 6.52 1.44 21.23
CA GLU A 171 6.79 1.35 22.67
C GLU A 171 5.49 1.35 23.51
N ARG A 172 4.50 2.16 23.11
CA ARG A 172 3.18 2.15 23.78
C ARG A 172 2.49 0.79 23.62
N PHE A 173 2.53 0.24 22.42
CA PHE A 173 2.03 -1.11 22.14
C PHE A 173 2.75 -2.15 23.00
N ALA A 174 4.09 -2.14 23.02
CA ALA A 174 4.89 -3.07 23.82
C ALA A 174 4.54 -2.98 25.32
N ARG A 175 4.44 -1.78 25.90
CA ARG A 175 4.04 -1.60 27.29
C ARG A 175 2.65 -2.14 27.60
N ARG A 176 1.69 -1.99 26.66
CA ARG A 176 0.30 -2.48 26.82
C ARG A 176 0.25 -4.01 26.88
N HIS A 177 1.06 -4.69 26.09
CA HIS A 177 0.97 -6.12 25.88
C HIS A 177 2.03 -6.95 26.63
N ALA A 178 3.02 -6.31 27.28
CA ALA A 178 4.16 -6.98 27.92
C ALA A 178 3.79 -8.07 28.92
N ALA A 179 2.67 -7.94 29.64
CA ALA A 179 2.26 -8.93 30.66
C ALA A 179 1.83 -10.28 30.06
N GLY A 180 1.21 -10.26 28.87
CA GLY A 180 0.75 -11.46 28.19
C GLY A 180 1.72 -11.95 27.10
N HIS A 181 2.54 -11.04 26.57
CA HIS A 181 3.37 -11.26 25.37
C HIS A 181 4.77 -10.67 25.59
N PRO A 182 5.66 -11.36 26.32
CA PRO A 182 7.00 -10.84 26.64
C PRO A 182 7.87 -10.58 25.40
N GLU A 183 7.60 -11.22 24.28
CA GLU A 183 8.28 -11.01 23.00
C GLU A 183 8.16 -9.58 22.47
N VAL A 184 7.13 -8.81 22.86
CA VAL A 184 6.97 -7.42 22.43
C VAL A 184 8.13 -6.52 22.86
N ALA A 185 8.90 -6.91 23.84
CA ALA A 185 10.11 -6.19 24.26
C ALA A 185 11.17 -6.08 23.13
N THR A 186 11.10 -6.94 22.12
CA THR A 186 12.04 -6.94 20.98
C THR A 186 11.54 -6.12 19.78
N TYR A 187 10.29 -5.63 19.80
CA TYR A 187 9.64 -5.05 18.62
C TYR A 187 10.27 -3.74 18.16
N VAL A 188 10.67 -2.86 19.09
CA VAL A 188 11.38 -1.62 18.74
C VAL A 188 12.70 -1.93 18.03
N ALA A 189 13.46 -2.91 18.55
CA ALA A 189 14.69 -3.35 17.89
C ALA A 189 14.42 -3.95 16.50
N GLY A 190 13.29 -4.65 16.32
CA GLY A 190 12.85 -5.14 15.02
C GLY A 190 12.51 -4.01 14.05
N LEU A 191 11.77 -2.99 14.50
CA LEU A 191 11.41 -1.83 13.68
C LEU A 191 12.64 -1.05 13.20
N THR A 192 13.66 -0.92 14.05
CA THR A 192 14.88 -0.16 13.79
C THR A 192 16.04 -1.01 13.25
N ALA A 193 15.77 -2.29 12.90
CA ALA A 193 16.79 -3.20 12.43
C ALA A 193 17.37 -2.75 11.08
N ARG A 194 18.67 -2.97 10.89
CA ARG A 194 19.37 -2.79 9.63
C ARG A 194 19.05 -3.96 8.70
N LEU A 195 17.91 -3.90 8.03
CA LEU A 195 17.42 -4.98 7.17
C LEU A 195 18.34 -5.23 5.97
N ASP A 196 19.04 -4.17 5.51
CA ASP A 196 20.04 -4.23 4.46
C ASP A 196 21.26 -5.09 4.77
N LEU A 197 21.49 -5.39 6.05
CA LEU A 197 22.56 -6.29 6.52
C LEU A 197 22.12 -7.75 6.69
N LEU A 198 20.86 -8.07 6.40
CA LEU A 198 20.28 -9.40 6.58
C LEU A 198 20.13 -10.11 5.22
N SER A 199 19.89 -11.43 5.27
CA SER A 199 19.33 -12.16 4.13
C SER A 199 17.82 -11.85 3.99
N ASP A 200 17.21 -12.20 2.86
CA ASP A 200 15.77 -12.09 2.66
C ASP A 200 14.97 -12.88 3.72
N GLU A 201 15.49 -14.05 4.14
CA GLU A 201 14.89 -14.85 5.22
C GLU A 201 15.01 -14.15 6.57
N GLY A 202 16.17 -13.54 6.85
CA GLY A 202 16.40 -12.77 8.08
C GLY A 202 15.51 -11.54 8.16
N ALA A 203 15.42 -10.76 7.08
CA ALA A 203 14.54 -9.60 6.99
C ALA A 203 13.06 -10.00 7.13
N THR A 204 12.66 -11.12 6.50
CA THR A 204 11.31 -11.70 6.63
C THR A 204 11.01 -12.10 8.08
N ALA A 205 11.97 -12.72 8.76
CA ALA A 205 11.79 -13.11 10.17
C ALA A 205 11.60 -11.89 11.08
N VAL A 206 12.36 -10.82 10.87
CA VAL A 206 12.19 -9.55 11.59
C VAL A 206 10.79 -8.98 11.36
N LEU A 207 10.36 -8.84 10.10
CA LEU A 207 9.02 -8.35 9.76
C LEU A 207 7.92 -9.17 10.45
N ARG A 208 8.01 -10.50 10.37
CA ARG A 208 7.03 -11.39 11.00
C ARG A 208 7.02 -11.31 12.52
N THR A 209 8.17 -11.02 13.13
CA THR A 209 8.26 -10.85 14.58
C THR A 209 7.44 -9.64 15.03
N ILE A 210 7.56 -8.50 14.33
CA ILE A 210 6.85 -7.26 14.70
C ILE A 210 5.42 -7.17 14.14
N THR A 211 5.00 -8.12 13.29
CA THR A 211 3.69 -8.10 12.62
C THR A 211 2.51 -7.91 13.57
N PRO A 212 2.47 -8.44 14.80
CA PRO A 212 1.34 -8.17 15.72
C PRO A 212 1.06 -6.69 15.94
N THR A 213 2.07 -5.80 15.83
CA THR A 213 1.89 -4.35 15.98
C THR A 213 1.10 -3.73 14.83
N TYR A 214 1.05 -4.38 13.68
CA TYR A 214 0.32 -3.92 12.49
C TYR A 214 -1.20 -4.14 12.57
N PHE A 215 -1.68 -4.83 13.64
CA PHE A 215 -3.08 -5.13 13.88
C PHE A 215 -3.56 -4.43 15.16
N PHE A 216 -4.84 -4.08 15.21
CA PHE A 216 -5.49 -3.54 16.40
C PHE A 216 -5.51 -4.57 17.54
N ASP A 217 -6.00 -5.78 17.26
CA ASP A 217 -6.08 -6.89 18.20
C ASP A 217 -5.59 -8.21 17.56
N TYR A 218 -4.27 -8.30 17.38
CA TYR A 218 -3.67 -9.49 16.76
C TYR A 218 -3.96 -10.77 17.55
N TRP A 219 -3.73 -10.77 18.85
CA TRP A 219 -3.83 -12.00 19.65
C TRP A 219 -5.26 -12.43 19.91
N GLY A 220 -6.22 -11.51 20.04
CA GLY A 220 -7.65 -11.82 20.10
C GLY A 220 -8.18 -12.50 18.84
N ARG A 221 -7.57 -12.18 17.68
CA ARG A 221 -7.92 -12.71 16.36
C ARG A 221 -6.78 -13.48 15.68
N GLU A 222 -5.85 -14.04 16.45
CA GLU A 222 -4.62 -14.66 15.92
C GLU A 222 -4.89 -15.76 14.88
N LYS A 223 -5.91 -16.59 15.09
CA LYS A 223 -6.27 -17.65 14.14
C LYS A 223 -6.64 -17.12 12.76
N GLU A 224 -7.21 -15.92 12.71
CA GLU A 224 -7.59 -15.24 11.49
C GLU A 224 -6.38 -14.57 10.82
N PHE A 225 -5.49 -13.93 11.61
CA PHE A 225 -4.38 -13.13 11.10
C PHE A 225 -3.08 -13.91 10.90
N ALA A 226 -2.90 -15.06 11.54
CA ALA A 226 -1.70 -15.88 11.37
C ALA A 226 -1.42 -16.30 9.91
N PRO A 227 -2.42 -16.63 9.06
CA PRO A 227 -2.18 -16.87 7.64
C PRO A 227 -1.56 -15.65 6.94
N ALA A 228 -2.08 -14.45 7.17
CA ALA A 228 -1.55 -13.20 6.59
C ALA A 228 -0.11 -12.95 7.05
N ARG A 229 0.18 -13.10 8.36
CA ARG A 229 1.55 -13.05 8.88
C ARG A 229 2.47 -14.06 8.19
N GLY A 230 1.98 -15.26 7.93
CA GLY A 230 2.70 -16.33 7.24
C GLY A 230 3.05 -16.02 5.78
N THR A 231 2.24 -15.20 5.08
CA THR A 231 2.49 -14.81 3.68
C THR A 231 3.47 -13.66 3.54
N LEU A 232 3.63 -12.81 4.58
CA LEU A 232 4.56 -11.68 4.53
C LEU A 232 5.98 -12.14 4.17
N ARG A 233 6.58 -11.43 3.21
CA ARG A 233 7.97 -11.60 2.77
C ARG A 233 8.64 -10.25 2.71
N MET A 234 9.88 -10.19 3.20
CA MET A 234 10.72 -9.00 3.13
C MET A 234 12.00 -9.34 2.38
N TYR A 235 12.33 -8.51 1.41
CA TYR A 235 13.54 -8.62 0.60
C TYR A 235 14.54 -7.56 1.06
N ALA A 236 15.73 -7.99 1.46
CA ALA A 236 16.72 -7.13 2.11
C ALA A 236 17.34 -6.10 1.16
N ALA A 237 17.60 -6.47 -0.11
CA ALA A 237 18.24 -5.59 -1.06
C ALA A 237 17.54 -4.23 -1.26
N PRO A 238 16.20 -4.13 -1.40
CA PRO A 238 15.52 -2.85 -1.47
C PRO A 238 15.66 -1.97 -0.22
N SER A 239 16.00 -2.54 0.93
CA SER A 239 16.21 -1.80 2.18
C SER A 239 17.57 -1.11 2.25
N ALA A 240 18.47 -1.40 1.31
CA ALA A 240 19.78 -0.74 1.18
C ALA A 240 19.71 0.58 0.39
N GLY A 241 18.52 0.98 -0.07
CA GLY A 241 18.32 2.19 -0.85
C GLY A 241 18.76 3.46 -0.12
N GLU A 242 19.33 4.40 -0.88
CA GLU A 242 19.82 5.69 -0.39
C GLU A 242 19.01 6.83 -1.00
N GLY A 243 18.81 7.89 -0.23
CA GLY A 243 18.13 9.10 -0.69
C GLY A 243 17.73 10.02 0.47
N PRO A 244 17.31 11.25 0.17
CA PRO A 244 16.75 12.13 1.17
C PRO A 244 15.43 11.53 1.71
N PRO A 245 15.02 11.90 2.93
CA PRO A 245 13.68 11.60 3.41
C PRO A 245 12.63 12.08 2.41
N PHE A 246 11.56 11.28 2.25
CA PHE A 246 10.40 11.68 1.46
C PHE A 246 9.68 12.82 2.18
N ASP A 247 9.38 13.90 1.45
CA ASP A 247 8.56 15.00 1.96
C ASP A 247 7.88 15.70 0.78
N VAL A 248 6.57 15.56 0.67
CA VAL A 248 5.74 16.19 -0.36
C VAL A 248 4.69 17.14 0.22
N ARG A 249 4.81 17.50 1.49
CA ARG A 249 3.80 18.31 2.18
C ARG A 249 3.47 19.62 1.46
N GLU A 250 4.47 20.30 0.94
CA GLU A 250 4.29 21.55 0.18
C GLU A 250 3.75 21.32 -1.24
N GLU A 251 3.90 20.08 -1.77
CA GLU A 251 3.45 19.72 -3.11
C GLU A 251 2.02 19.14 -3.12
N LEU A 252 1.50 18.64 -1.99
CA LEU A 252 0.18 18.00 -1.88
C LEU A 252 -0.98 18.81 -2.52
N PRO A 253 -1.01 20.16 -2.41
CA PRO A 253 -2.05 20.94 -3.09
C PRO A 253 -2.04 20.80 -4.63
N GLY A 254 -0.95 20.29 -5.21
CA GLY A 254 -0.81 20.01 -6.64
C GLY A 254 -1.38 18.67 -7.10
N ILE A 255 -1.83 17.81 -6.19
CA ILE A 255 -2.50 16.56 -6.56
C ILE A 255 -3.86 16.90 -7.18
N ALA A 256 -4.01 16.63 -8.48
CA ALA A 256 -5.21 16.91 -9.24
C ALA A 256 -6.23 15.76 -9.21
N ALA A 257 -5.78 14.53 -8.94
CA ALA A 257 -6.62 13.35 -8.89
C ALA A 257 -7.60 13.41 -7.72
N ARG A 258 -8.84 12.95 -7.93
CA ARG A 258 -9.75 12.71 -6.81
C ARG A 258 -9.07 11.79 -5.82
N THR A 259 -9.04 12.17 -4.53
CA THR A 259 -8.24 11.47 -3.54
C THR A 259 -9.09 10.95 -2.39
N LEU A 260 -8.95 9.65 -2.08
CA LEU A 260 -9.40 9.02 -0.85
C LEU A 260 -8.19 8.77 0.04
N VAL A 261 -8.23 9.27 1.26
CA VAL A 261 -7.29 8.92 2.33
C VAL A 261 -7.97 7.93 3.25
N LEU A 262 -7.41 6.73 3.40
CA LEU A 262 -7.98 5.66 4.20
C LEU A 262 -6.96 5.22 5.24
N VAL A 263 -7.35 5.19 6.52
CA VAL A 263 -6.42 4.92 7.62
C VAL A 263 -7.07 4.10 8.72
N GLY A 264 -6.33 3.12 9.26
CA GLY A 264 -6.71 2.43 10.49
C GLY A 264 -6.56 3.34 11.71
N GLU A 265 -7.55 3.30 12.62
CA GLU A 265 -7.57 4.11 13.82
C GLU A 265 -6.31 3.93 14.69
N ALA A 266 -5.82 2.70 14.78
CA ALA A 266 -4.71 2.27 15.61
C ALA A 266 -3.41 2.00 14.84
N ASP A 267 -3.31 2.46 13.60
CA ASP A 267 -2.06 2.35 12.83
C ASP A 267 -0.91 3.06 13.57
N PHE A 268 0.09 2.28 13.97
CA PHE A 268 1.21 2.78 14.78
C PHE A 268 2.26 3.54 13.96
N ILE A 269 2.32 3.32 12.63
CA ILE A 269 3.38 3.87 11.77
C ILE A 269 2.87 4.98 10.86
N CYS A 270 1.77 4.76 10.16
CA CYS A 270 1.18 5.72 9.22
C CYS A 270 -0.18 6.24 9.73
N GLY A 271 -0.33 6.39 11.04
CA GLY A 271 -1.61 6.65 11.70
C GLY A 271 -2.27 7.98 11.33
N ARG A 272 -3.40 8.23 11.99
CA ARG A 272 -4.37 9.32 11.75
C ARG A 272 -3.76 10.72 11.62
N ARG A 273 -2.64 11.00 12.27
CA ARG A 273 -1.93 12.29 12.14
C ARG A 273 -1.53 12.56 10.70
N TRP A 274 -0.92 11.57 10.06
CA TRP A 274 -0.42 11.67 8.70
C TRP A 274 -1.55 11.70 7.69
N ALA A 275 -2.57 10.87 7.91
CA ALA A 275 -3.78 10.86 7.09
C ALA A 275 -4.49 12.22 7.09
N ARG A 276 -4.64 12.86 8.25
CA ARG A 276 -5.21 14.21 8.35
C ARG A 276 -4.38 15.24 7.61
N MET A 277 -3.05 15.18 7.71
CA MET A 277 -2.16 16.10 7.01
C MET A 277 -2.35 16.01 5.49
N ILE A 278 -2.50 14.80 4.94
CA ILE A 278 -2.80 14.61 3.53
C ILE A 278 -4.20 15.15 3.19
N HIS A 279 -5.21 14.76 3.95
CA HIS A 279 -6.60 15.19 3.74
C HIS A 279 -6.78 16.71 3.76
N GLU A 280 -6.12 17.40 4.70
CA GLU A 280 -6.20 18.84 4.84
C GLU A 280 -5.47 19.59 3.71
N ALA A 281 -4.42 18.98 3.12
CA ALA A 281 -3.59 19.62 2.11
C ALA A 281 -4.03 19.32 0.66
N VAL A 282 -4.60 18.13 0.38
CA VAL A 282 -5.07 17.75 -0.97
C VAL A 282 -6.47 18.28 -1.20
N PRO A 283 -6.69 19.11 -2.23
CA PRO A 283 -8.01 19.71 -2.49
C PRO A 283 -9.09 18.66 -2.74
N GLY A 284 -10.17 18.71 -1.97
CA GLY A 284 -11.32 17.81 -2.14
C GLY A 284 -11.06 16.35 -1.71
N ALA A 285 -9.97 16.06 -1.02
CA ALA A 285 -9.71 14.72 -0.53
C ALA A 285 -10.77 14.29 0.49
N GLU A 286 -11.19 13.03 0.40
CA GLU A 286 -12.07 12.38 1.38
C GLU A 286 -11.20 11.64 2.41
N LEU A 287 -11.61 11.61 3.68
CA LEU A 287 -10.93 10.86 4.74
C LEU A 287 -11.86 9.82 5.34
N VAL A 288 -11.42 8.57 5.32
CA VAL A 288 -12.09 7.46 6.01
C VAL A 288 -11.14 6.89 7.07
N VAL A 289 -11.64 6.79 8.29
CA VAL A 289 -10.95 6.14 9.41
C VAL A 289 -11.67 4.84 9.69
N LEU A 290 -10.95 3.72 9.64
CA LEU A 290 -11.47 2.41 10.01
C LEU A 290 -11.30 2.20 11.51
N ASP A 291 -12.41 2.08 12.23
CA ASP A 291 -12.39 1.86 13.68
C ASP A 291 -11.80 0.48 14.01
N GLU A 292 -11.18 0.35 15.19
CA GLU A 292 -10.57 -0.91 15.68
C GLU A 292 -9.66 -1.60 14.64
N THR A 293 -8.89 -0.80 13.90
CA THR A 293 -8.08 -1.25 12.77
C THR A 293 -6.66 -0.71 12.90
N GLY A 294 -5.67 -1.56 12.65
CA GLY A 294 -4.25 -1.19 12.56
C GLY A 294 -3.85 -0.81 11.13
N HIS A 295 -2.65 -1.24 10.73
CA HIS A 295 -2.04 -0.92 9.43
C HIS A 295 -2.50 -1.82 8.27
N LEU A 296 -3.33 -2.83 8.54
CA LEU A 296 -3.76 -3.83 7.56
C LEU A 296 -5.29 -3.92 7.49
N GLY A 297 -5.95 -2.78 7.34
CA GLY A 297 -7.41 -2.65 7.34
C GLY A 297 -8.13 -3.54 6.31
N HIS A 298 -7.52 -3.80 5.16
CA HIS A 298 -8.07 -4.72 4.15
C HIS A 298 -8.10 -6.19 4.62
N ILE A 299 -7.38 -6.51 5.72
CA ILE A 299 -7.40 -7.83 6.37
C ILE A 299 -8.27 -7.78 7.63
N GLU A 300 -8.21 -6.69 8.40
CA GLU A 300 -8.91 -6.56 9.67
C GLU A 300 -10.40 -6.26 9.51
N GLN A 301 -10.74 -5.39 8.56
CA GLN A 301 -12.09 -4.90 8.25
C GLN A 301 -12.34 -4.94 6.74
N PRO A 302 -12.29 -6.14 6.10
CA PRO A 302 -12.28 -6.27 4.64
C PRO A 302 -13.54 -5.72 3.97
N GLU A 303 -14.71 -5.82 4.62
CA GLU A 303 -15.99 -5.35 4.10
C GLU A 303 -16.06 -3.81 4.14
N GLU A 304 -15.71 -3.20 5.26
CA GLU A 304 -15.68 -1.74 5.45
C GLU A 304 -14.66 -1.10 4.52
N PHE A 305 -13.47 -1.72 4.43
CA PHE A 305 -12.42 -1.28 3.50
C PHE A 305 -12.91 -1.30 2.05
N ALA A 306 -13.47 -2.42 1.61
CA ALA A 306 -13.95 -2.57 0.24
C ALA A 306 -15.11 -1.62 -0.05
N THR A 307 -16.04 -1.44 0.90
CA THR A 307 -17.16 -0.52 0.78
C THR A 307 -16.67 0.92 0.58
N ALA A 308 -15.71 1.38 1.38
CA ALA A 308 -15.15 2.72 1.28
C ALA A 308 -14.50 2.96 -0.09
N VAL A 309 -13.66 2.04 -0.55
CA VAL A 309 -12.96 2.15 -1.84
C VAL A 309 -13.94 2.12 -3.02
N VAL A 310 -14.90 1.18 -3.02
CA VAL A 310 -15.87 1.04 -4.11
C VAL A 310 -16.83 2.23 -4.16
N ALA A 311 -17.31 2.71 -3.01
CA ALA A 311 -18.17 3.90 -2.94
C ALA A 311 -17.45 5.13 -3.50
N PHE A 312 -16.20 5.35 -3.09
CA PHE A 312 -15.38 6.44 -3.62
C PHE A 312 -15.21 6.35 -5.13
N LEU A 313 -14.82 5.19 -5.68
CA LEU A 313 -14.57 5.05 -7.12
C LEU A 313 -15.84 5.15 -7.98
N ARG A 314 -17.03 4.87 -7.42
CA ARG A 314 -18.33 5.00 -8.12
C ARG A 314 -18.92 6.40 -8.05
N SER A 315 -18.51 7.23 -7.11
CA SER A 315 -19.01 8.62 -7.01
C SER A 315 -18.58 9.42 -8.23
N PRO A 316 -19.46 10.22 -8.84
CA PRO A 316 -19.08 11.09 -9.96
C PRO A 316 -18.03 12.12 -9.52
N SER A 317 -17.19 12.53 -10.46
CA SER A 317 -16.19 13.59 -10.29
C SER A 317 -16.82 14.94 -10.12
#